data_5105b92a525eb80faf160aa1ca4b4712
#
_entry.id   5105b92a525eb80faf160aa1ca4b4712
#
_cell.length_a   1.000
_cell.length_b   1.000
_cell.length_c   1.000
_cell.angle_alpha   90.00
_cell.angle_beta   90.00
_cell.angle_gamma   90.00
#
_symmetry.space_group_name_H-M   'P 1'
#
loop_
_entity.id
_entity.type
_entity.pdbx_description
1 polymer ?
#
loop_
_entity_poly.entity_id
_entity_poly.type
_entity_poly.pdbx_seq_one_letter_code
_entity_poly.pdbx_strand_id
1 'polypeptide(L)'
;MTRDQAYEILTKYMKGEHYITHSLAVEAIMRGLAKRLAPDDVEYWGIAGLLHDLDEEQCDWQHDLSVHGPTSAEILNEEGIDDPVLFGAICAHNPKSGVKAKTKIQYALLAADPMSGFLKAVAQIYPDKKIASV
;
A
#
# COMPACT_ATOMS: atom_id res chain seq x y z
N MET A 1 10.67 1.25 11.81
CA MET A 1 10.07 -0.09 11.56
C MET A 1 10.84 -0.76 10.43
N THR A 2 11.19 -2.03 10.62
CA THR A 2 11.81 -2.83 9.57
C THR A 2 10.74 -3.44 8.65
N ARG A 3 11.15 -3.90 7.47
CA ARG A 3 10.25 -4.61 6.54
C ARG A 3 9.68 -5.87 7.18
N ASP A 4 10.47 -6.61 7.96
CA ASP A 4 10.01 -7.83 8.61
C ASP A 4 8.93 -7.54 9.67
N GLN A 5 9.13 -6.49 10.47
CA GLN A 5 8.11 -6.03 11.42
C GLN A 5 6.81 -5.61 10.70
N ALA A 6 6.93 -4.90 9.58
CA ALA A 6 5.78 -4.51 8.77
C ALA A 6 5.02 -5.73 8.22
N TYR A 7 5.75 -6.74 7.76
CA TYR A 7 5.16 -7.99 7.26
C TYR A 7 4.47 -8.81 8.37
N GLU A 8 5.05 -8.84 9.57
CA GLU A 8 4.40 -9.47 10.74
C GLU A 8 3.08 -8.77 11.08
N ILE A 9 3.07 -7.44 11.09
CA ILE A 9 1.83 -6.66 11.29
C ILE A 9 0.83 -6.97 10.18
N LEU A 10 1.26 -6.93 8.91
CA LEU A 10 0.40 -7.23 7.77
C LEU A 10 -0.31 -8.58 7.95
N THR A 11 0.44 -9.64 8.22
CA THR A 11 -0.10 -11.01 8.32
C THR A 11 -0.90 -11.26 9.60
N LYS A 12 -0.74 -10.41 10.61
CA LYS A 12 -1.58 -10.42 11.80
C LYS A 12 -3.02 -9.97 11.48
N TYR A 13 -3.18 -8.97 10.63
CA TYR A 13 -4.48 -8.35 10.32
C TYR A 13 -5.06 -8.75 8.96
N MET A 14 -4.25 -9.25 8.05
CA MET A 14 -4.66 -9.62 6.70
C MET A 14 -4.46 -11.11 6.46
N LYS A 15 -5.54 -11.83 6.13
CA LYS A 15 -5.54 -13.29 5.94
C LYS A 15 -5.83 -13.70 4.50
N GLY A 16 -6.55 -12.89 3.76
CA GLY A 16 -6.86 -13.15 2.35
C GLY A 16 -5.60 -13.15 1.49
N GLU A 17 -5.32 -14.29 0.83
CA GLU A 17 -4.10 -14.45 0.01
C GLU A 17 -3.99 -13.41 -1.09
N HIS A 18 -5.11 -13.09 -1.76
CA HIS A 18 -5.13 -12.08 -2.82
C HIS A 18 -4.88 -10.66 -2.30
N TYR A 19 -5.28 -10.34 -1.08
CA TYR A 19 -4.97 -9.05 -0.45
C TYR A 19 -3.49 -8.95 -0.09
N ILE A 20 -2.91 -10.02 0.46
CA ILE A 20 -1.48 -10.08 0.77
C ILE A 20 -0.66 -9.94 -0.52
N THR A 21 -1.05 -10.64 -1.59
CA THR A 21 -0.40 -10.54 -2.90
C THR A 21 -0.47 -9.13 -3.47
N HIS A 22 -1.62 -8.47 -3.35
CA HIS A 22 -1.78 -7.06 -3.75
C HIS A 22 -0.83 -6.14 -2.97
N SER A 23 -0.77 -6.30 -1.66
CA SER A 23 0.13 -5.51 -0.80
C SER A 23 1.60 -5.70 -1.18
N LEU A 24 2.02 -6.93 -1.48
CA LEU A 24 3.38 -7.23 -1.96
C LEU A 24 3.65 -6.59 -3.34
N ALA A 25 2.67 -6.59 -4.22
CA ALA A 25 2.79 -5.95 -5.53
C ALA A 25 2.96 -4.43 -5.40
N VAL A 26 2.16 -3.78 -4.56
CA VAL A 26 2.26 -2.34 -4.30
C VAL A 26 3.59 -2.00 -3.61
N GLU A 27 4.07 -2.84 -2.69
CA GLU A 27 5.42 -2.70 -2.11
C GLU A 27 6.48 -2.67 -3.22
N ALA A 28 6.44 -3.61 -4.15
CA ALA A 28 7.42 -3.70 -5.24
C ALA A 28 7.39 -2.46 -6.14
N ILE A 29 6.21 -1.96 -6.49
CA ILE A 29 6.03 -0.75 -7.30
C ILE A 29 6.58 0.47 -6.55
N MET A 30 6.25 0.61 -5.27
CA MET A 30 6.72 1.72 -4.44
C MET A 30 8.25 1.74 -4.32
N ARG A 31 8.89 0.58 -4.16
CA ARG A 31 10.35 0.46 -4.16
C ARG A 31 10.95 0.89 -5.51
N GLY A 32 10.33 0.48 -6.61
CA GLY A 32 10.74 0.88 -7.95
C GLY A 32 10.63 2.39 -8.18
N LEU A 33 9.55 3.00 -7.74
CA LEU A 33 9.35 4.46 -7.82
C LEU A 33 10.35 5.21 -6.93
N ALA A 34 10.59 4.73 -5.72
CA ALA A 34 11.53 5.36 -4.79
C ALA A 34 12.95 5.39 -5.33
N LYS A 35 13.41 4.34 -6.02
CA LYS A 35 14.74 4.32 -6.65
C LYS A 35 14.97 5.52 -7.59
N ARG A 36 13.92 6.05 -8.19
CA ARG A 36 13.99 7.20 -9.10
C ARG A 36 13.67 8.54 -8.42
N LEU A 37 12.74 8.55 -7.48
CA LEU A 37 12.16 9.78 -6.94
C LEU A 37 12.67 10.12 -5.54
N ALA A 38 13.08 9.12 -4.77
CA ALA A 38 13.55 9.25 -3.39
C ALA A 38 14.51 8.09 -3.05
N PRO A 39 15.71 8.03 -3.67
CA PRO A 39 16.58 6.86 -3.58
C PRO A 39 17.06 6.53 -2.16
N ASP A 40 17.04 7.49 -1.25
CA ASP A 40 17.40 7.27 0.17
C ASP A 40 16.24 6.66 0.99
N ASP A 41 15.04 6.60 0.42
CA ASP A 41 13.80 6.21 1.11
C ASP A 41 13.15 4.93 0.54
N VAL A 42 13.91 4.13 -0.22
CA VAL A 42 13.39 2.93 -0.90
C VAL A 42 12.69 1.97 0.07
N GLU A 43 13.32 1.70 1.21
CA GLU A 43 12.76 0.83 2.25
C GLU A 43 11.48 1.40 2.84
N TYR A 44 11.49 2.68 3.15
CA TYR A 44 10.34 3.39 3.74
C TYR A 44 9.13 3.40 2.78
N TRP A 45 9.36 3.70 1.51
CA TRP A 45 8.30 3.68 0.49
C TRP A 45 7.75 2.28 0.28
N GLY A 46 8.62 1.27 0.31
CA GLY A 46 8.21 -0.13 0.24
C GLY A 46 7.28 -0.51 1.40
N ILE A 47 7.61 -0.12 2.61
CA ILE A 47 6.79 -0.36 3.80
C ILE A 47 5.43 0.34 3.68
N ALA A 48 5.40 1.57 3.19
CA ALA A 48 4.14 2.27 2.94
C ALA A 48 3.24 1.50 1.94
N GLY A 49 3.82 0.99 0.87
CA GLY A 49 3.11 0.15 -0.09
C GLY A 49 2.61 -1.15 0.52
N LEU A 50 3.43 -1.79 1.35
CA LEU A 50 3.07 -3.05 2.01
C LEU A 50 1.88 -2.90 2.97
N LEU A 51 1.77 -1.76 3.65
CA LEU A 51 0.80 -1.54 4.73
C LEU A 51 -0.42 -0.69 4.32
N HIS A 52 -0.49 -0.24 3.06
CA HIS A 52 -1.52 0.73 2.66
C HIS A 52 -2.96 0.24 2.81
N ASP A 53 -3.18 -1.07 2.64
CA ASP A 53 -4.50 -1.73 2.73
C ASP A 53 -4.65 -2.58 4.00
N LEU A 54 -3.90 -2.29 5.06
CA LEU A 54 -3.90 -3.09 6.29
C LEU A 54 -5.30 -3.29 6.87
N ASP A 55 -6.20 -2.35 6.63
CA ASP A 55 -7.58 -2.34 7.12
C ASP A 55 -8.60 -3.04 6.21
N GLU A 56 -8.17 -3.61 5.08
CA GLU A 56 -9.07 -4.16 4.05
C GLU A 56 -10.08 -5.16 4.62
N GLU A 57 -9.65 -6.00 5.54
CA GLU A 57 -10.50 -6.98 6.21
C GLU A 57 -10.97 -6.52 7.61
N GLN A 58 -10.60 -5.30 8.06
CA GLN A 58 -10.82 -4.82 9.41
C GLN A 58 -11.88 -3.72 9.52
N CYS A 59 -12.30 -3.12 8.40
CA CYS A 59 -13.28 -2.05 8.38
C CYS A 59 -14.35 -2.29 7.33
N ASP A 60 -15.49 -1.62 7.49
CA ASP A 60 -16.64 -1.73 6.59
C ASP A 60 -16.58 -0.65 5.50
N TRP A 61 -15.50 -0.67 4.72
CA TRP A 61 -15.28 0.28 3.62
C TRP A 61 -16.33 0.16 2.51
N GLN A 62 -17.05 -0.96 2.42
CA GLN A 62 -18.12 -1.17 1.44
C GLN A 62 -19.32 -0.26 1.72
N HIS A 63 -19.62 0.04 2.99
CA HIS A 63 -20.68 0.95 3.38
C HIS A 63 -20.18 2.38 3.61
N ASP A 64 -18.95 2.55 4.06
CA ASP A 64 -18.33 3.85 4.27
C ASP A 64 -16.87 3.84 3.83
N LEU A 65 -16.63 4.28 2.61
CA LEU A 65 -15.28 4.29 2.04
C LEU A 65 -14.32 5.25 2.77
N SER A 66 -14.83 6.22 3.51
CA SER A 66 -13.99 7.19 4.23
C SER A 66 -13.15 6.57 5.34
N VAL A 67 -13.51 5.38 5.84
CA VAL A 67 -12.77 4.68 6.90
C VAL A 67 -11.56 3.91 6.37
N HIS A 68 -11.51 3.63 5.06
CA HIS A 68 -10.41 2.93 4.43
C HIS A 68 -9.17 3.83 4.33
N GLY A 69 -8.09 3.39 4.93
CA GLY A 69 -6.86 4.15 5.13
C GLY A 69 -6.76 4.67 6.58
N PRO A 70 -7.69 5.50 7.07
CA PRO A 70 -7.67 5.90 8.48
C PRO A 70 -7.67 4.75 9.47
N THR A 71 -8.42 3.68 9.21
CA THR A 71 -8.41 2.48 10.07
C THR A 71 -7.04 1.79 10.03
N SER A 72 -6.37 1.74 8.90
CA SER A 72 -4.98 1.25 8.82
C SER A 72 -4.04 2.05 9.72
N ALA A 73 -4.18 3.38 9.72
CA ALA A 73 -3.37 4.26 10.58
C ALA A 73 -3.66 4.00 12.08
N GLU A 74 -4.92 3.80 12.44
CA GLU A 74 -5.31 3.45 13.81
C GLU A 74 -4.69 2.12 14.25
N ILE A 75 -4.77 1.09 13.41
CA ILE A 75 -4.16 -0.23 13.68
C ILE A 75 -2.65 -0.08 13.90
N LEU A 76 -1.96 0.67 13.05
CA LEU A 76 -0.52 0.90 13.18
C LEU A 76 -0.19 1.63 14.49
N ASN A 77 -1.00 2.62 14.87
CA ASN A 77 -0.81 3.33 16.13
C ASN A 77 -1.01 2.38 17.33
N GLU A 78 -2.00 1.48 17.29
CA GLU A 78 -2.20 0.46 18.31
C GLU A 78 -1.02 -0.53 18.39
N GLU A 79 -0.36 -0.82 17.28
CA GLU A 79 0.85 -1.65 17.23
C GLU A 79 2.13 -0.87 17.69
N GLY A 80 1.98 0.34 18.17
CA GLY A 80 3.08 1.15 18.69
C GLY A 80 3.86 1.94 17.65
N ILE A 81 3.32 2.05 16.43
CA ILE A 81 3.91 2.85 15.37
C ILE A 81 3.31 4.26 15.44
N ASP A 82 4.18 5.25 15.64
CA ASP A 82 3.79 6.66 15.62
C ASP A 82 4.55 7.36 14.48
N ASP A 83 3.95 7.38 13.30
CA ASP A 83 4.55 7.92 12.08
C ASP A 83 3.52 8.69 11.26
N PRO A 84 3.38 10.00 11.49
CA PRO A 84 2.41 10.83 10.77
C PRO A 84 2.64 10.87 9.25
N VAL A 85 3.88 10.74 8.77
CA VAL A 85 4.20 10.71 7.33
C VAL A 85 3.67 9.44 6.70
N LEU A 86 3.88 8.30 7.35
CA LEU A 86 3.35 7.01 6.92
C LEU A 86 1.82 7.02 6.93
N PHE A 87 1.21 7.51 8.01
CA PHE A 87 -0.25 7.60 8.14
C PHE A 87 -0.86 8.51 7.07
N GLY A 88 -0.21 9.65 6.81
CA GLY A 88 -0.63 10.56 5.74
C GLY A 88 -0.59 9.93 4.36
N ALA A 89 0.45 9.14 4.05
CA ALA A 89 0.56 8.44 2.78
C ALA A 89 -0.54 7.37 2.64
N ILE A 90 -0.76 6.57 3.69
CA ILE A 90 -1.80 5.54 3.71
C ILE A 90 -3.19 6.17 3.55
N CYS A 91 -3.52 7.21 4.30
CA CYS A 91 -4.81 7.88 4.17
C CYS A 91 -5.00 8.51 2.79
N ALA A 92 -3.97 9.16 2.25
CA ALA A 92 -4.07 9.88 0.97
C ALA A 92 -4.21 8.95 -0.26
N HIS A 93 -3.92 7.63 -0.14
CA HIS A 93 -4.17 6.71 -1.25
C HIS A 93 -5.66 6.51 -1.52
N ASN A 94 -6.50 6.80 -0.56
CA ASN A 94 -7.95 6.83 -0.71
C ASN A 94 -8.45 8.28 -0.63
N PRO A 95 -8.83 8.92 -1.75
CA PRO A 95 -9.31 10.30 -1.74
C PRO A 95 -10.56 10.51 -0.86
N LYS A 96 -11.36 9.48 -0.64
CA LYS A 96 -12.56 9.52 0.21
C LYS A 96 -12.25 9.60 1.71
N SER A 97 -11.00 9.35 2.11
CA SER A 97 -10.56 9.52 3.50
C SER A 97 -10.57 10.98 3.97
N GLY A 98 -10.63 11.93 3.04
CA GLY A 98 -10.54 13.35 3.32
C GLY A 98 -9.10 13.89 3.34
N VAL A 99 -8.10 13.03 3.25
CA VAL A 99 -6.69 13.43 3.17
C VAL A 99 -6.28 13.53 1.70
N LYS A 100 -5.92 14.74 1.28
CA LYS A 100 -5.50 15.02 -0.10
C LYS A 100 -4.00 14.82 -0.25
N ALA A 101 -3.59 14.13 -1.32
CA ALA A 101 -2.18 13.94 -1.64
C ALA A 101 -1.48 15.28 -1.93
N LYS A 102 -0.30 15.49 -1.33
CA LYS A 102 0.52 16.71 -1.47
C LYS A 102 2.01 16.40 -1.62
N THR A 103 2.49 15.27 -1.10
CA THR A 103 3.91 14.90 -1.09
C THR A 103 4.21 13.84 -2.12
N LYS A 104 5.50 13.65 -2.44
CA LYS A 104 5.93 12.63 -3.42
C LYS A 104 5.46 11.22 -3.04
N ILE A 105 5.62 10.83 -1.77
CA ILE A 105 5.21 9.50 -1.31
C ILE A 105 3.70 9.31 -1.39
N GLN A 106 2.93 10.35 -1.09
CA GLN A 106 1.47 10.33 -1.19
C GLN A 106 1.00 10.14 -2.63
N TYR A 107 1.55 10.91 -3.58
CA TYR A 107 1.25 10.74 -5.00
C TYR A 107 1.71 9.39 -5.54
N ALA A 108 2.88 8.92 -5.10
CA ALA A 108 3.40 7.62 -5.52
C ALA A 108 2.48 6.47 -5.10
N LEU A 109 2.02 6.47 -3.85
CA LEU A 109 1.13 5.42 -3.35
C LEU A 109 -0.24 5.48 -4.02
N LEU A 110 -0.79 6.69 -4.21
CA LEU A 110 -2.05 6.90 -4.93
C LEU A 110 -2.00 6.36 -6.36
N ALA A 111 -0.83 6.43 -7.01
CA ALA A 111 -0.63 5.89 -8.35
C ALA A 111 -0.29 4.40 -8.36
N ALA A 112 0.49 3.92 -7.39
CA ALA A 112 0.98 2.53 -7.32
C ALA A 112 -0.15 1.53 -7.08
N ASP A 113 -1.12 1.89 -6.26
CA ASP A 113 -2.25 1.03 -5.92
C ASP A 113 -3.04 0.58 -7.18
N PRO A 114 -3.65 1.47 -7.99
CA PRO A 114 -4.35 1.04 -9.21
C PRO A 114 -3.39 0.47 -10.27
N MET A 115 -2.13 0.90 -10.31
CA MET A 115 -1.14 0.38 -11.25
C MET A 115 -0.87 -1.11 -11.05
N SER A 116 -0.92 -1.62 -9.82
CA SER A 116 -0.74 -3.04 -9.53
C SER A 116 -1.79 -3.90 -10.24
N GLY A 117 -3.06 -3.49 -10.20
CA GLY A 117 -4.15 -4.16 -10.89
C GLY A 117 -4.03 -4.07 -12.41
N PHE A 118 -3.63 -2.91 -12.93
CA PHE A 118 -3.41 -2.71 -14.36
C PHE A 118 -2.29 -3.61 -14.90
N LEU A 119 -1.15 -3.67 -14.24
CA LEU A 119 -0.03 -4.54 -14.63
C LEU A 119 -0.41 -6.01 -14.59
N LYS A 120 -1.18 -6.43 -13.59
CA LYS A 120 -1.70 -7.80 -13.51
C LYS A 120 -2.61 -8.10 -14.69
N ALA A 121 -3.52 -7.20 -15.05
CA ALA A 121 -4.42 -7.36 -16.19
C ALA A 121 -3.63 -7.47 -17.50
N VAL A 122 -2.62 -6.62 -17.70
CA VAL A 122 -1.73 -6.68 -18.87
C VAL A 122 -1.01 -8.03 -18.94
N ALA A 123 -0.44 -8.51 -17.83
CA ALA A 123 0.23 -9.81 -17.79
C ALA A 123 -0.71 -10.95 -18.17
N GLN A 124 -1.98 -10.90 -17.77
CA GLN A 124 -2.97 -11.93 -18.07
C GLN A 124 -3.30 -12.06 -19.57
N ILE A 125 -3.12 -11.01 -20.36
CA ILE A 125 -3.33 -11.05 -21.81
C ILE A 125 -2.06 -11.38 -22.61
N TYR A 126 -0.89 -11.40 -21.95
CA TYR A 126 0.34 -11.87 -22.59
C TYR A 126 0.29 -13.39 -22.87
N PRO A 127 0.95 -13.86 -23.95
CA PRO A 127 0.87 -15.29 -24.33
C PRO A 127 1.30 -16.25 -23.21
N ASP A 128 2.34 -15.90 -22.45
CA ASP A 128 2.85 -16.71 -21.34
C ASP A 128 2.24 -16.35 -19.97
N LYS A 129 1.42 -15.30 -19.93
CA LYS A 129 0.74 -14.80 -18.72
C LYS A 129 1.70 -14.48 -17.57
N LYS A 130 2.93 -14.04 -17.88
CA LYS A 130 3.95 -13.68 -16.89
C LYS A 130 4.18 -12.18 -16.89
N ILE A 131 4.15 -11.59 -15.69
CA ILE A 131 4.42 -10.16 -15.51
C ILE A 131 5.84 -9.79 -15.94
N ALA A 132 6.79 -10.71 -15.81
CA ALA A 132 8.19 -10.51 -16.24
C ALA A 132 8.32 -10.29 -17.74
N SER A 133 7.34 -10.68 -18.54
CA SER A 133 7.33 -10.53 -19.99
C SER A 133 6.69 -9.22 -20.47
N VAL A 134 6.11 -8.47 -19.57
CA VAL A 134 5.43 -7.20 -19.86
C VAL A 134 6.41 -6.06 -20.05
#